data_1c792ffd7a14c63b71901a0704facc90
#
_entry.id   1c792ffd7a14c63b71901a0704facc90
#
_cell.length_a   1.000
_cell.length_b   1.000
_cell.length_c   1.000
_cell.angle_alpha   90.00
_cell.angle_beta   90.00
_cell.angle_gamma   90.00
#
_symmetry.space_group_name_H-M   'P 1'
#
loop_
_entity.id
_entity.type
_entity.pdbx_description
1 polymer ?
#
loop_
_entity_poly.entity_id
_entity_poly.type
_entity_poly.pdbx_seq_one_letter_code
_entity_poly.pdbx_strand_id
1 'polypeptide(L)'
;MIINNKFVCDTVLNKGSFGTVVKGYKINNNKPIVIKFDSSLLNLLKHESFILHFLHQKKVQNIPPVIYYGIYKDIPCLVMPFYDCNLSEYINNNNNIDYNTSILFITIIIQIIDSIHSNFVIHRDIKPQNIMIFNNQPYLIDFGLSIFYIDHEDNHIPDKTINDIVGSYKYCSIHVNLHHTPSRRDDLISISYLLLLL
;
A
#
# COMPACT_ATOMS: atom_id res chain seq x y z
N MET A 1 -4.29 13.85 -20.65
CA MET A 1 -4.99 14.61 -19.58
C MET A 1 -3.92 15.22 -18.67
N ILE A 2 -4.06 16.48 -18.24
CA ILE A 2 -3.05 17.16 -17.41
C ILE A 2 -3.68 17.56 -16.08
N ILE A 3 -3.01 17.24 -14.97
CA ILE A 3 -3.43 17.55 -13.60
C ILE A 3 -2.50 18.61 -13.03
N ASN A 4 -3.08 19.66 -12.41
CA ASN A 4 -2.37 20.73 -11.73
C ASN A 4 -1.22 21.33 -12.56
N ASN A 5 -1.35 21.37 -13.90
CA ASN A 5 -0.31 21.82 -14.86
C ASN A 5 1.07 21.17 -14.66
N LYS A 6 1.16 20.03 -13.97
CA LYS A 6 2.42 19.38 -13.58
C LYS A 6 2.49 17.89 -13.96
N PHE A 7 1.34 17.22 -14.10
CA PHE A 7 1.29 15.77 -14.25
C PHE A 7 0.47 15.40 -15.49
N VAL A 8 1.06 14.62 -16.38
CA VAL A 8 0.37 14.07 -17.56
C VAL A 8 -0.10 12.67 -17.23
N CYS A 9 -1.38 12.38 -17.50
CA CYS A 9 -1.91 11.02 -17.51
C CYS A 9 -1.71 10.42 -18.90
N ASP A 10 -1.14 9.23 -18.94
CA ASP A 10 -0.78 8.54 -20.19
C ASP A 10 -1.63 7.27 -20.38
N THR A 11 -1.36 6.21 -19.65
CA THR A 11 -1.95 4.88 -19.84
C THR A 11 -2.72 4.43 -18.60
N VAL A 12 -3.93 3.93 -18.77
CA VAL A 12 -4.71 3.30 -17.68
C VAL A 12 -4.09 1.95 -17.37
N LEU A 13 -3.67 1.77 -16.10
CA LEU A 13 -3.10 0.52 -15.60
C LEU A 13 -4.17 -0.41 -15.05
N ASN A 14 -5.13 0.17 -14.30
CA ASN A 14 -6.20 -0.60 -13.68
C ASN A 14 -7.46 0.25 -13.56
N LYS A 15 -8.63 -0.40 -13.66
CA LYS A 15 -9.93 0.21 -13.41
C LYS A 15 -10.77 -0.76 -12.60
N GLY A 16 -11.08 -0.40 -11.37
CA GLY A 16 -11.84 -1.22 -10.42
C GLY A 16 -12.99 -0.46 -9.76
N SER A 17 -13.64 -1.13 -8.83
CA SER A 17 -14.78 -0.58 -8.07
C SER A 17 -14.41 0.65 -7.22
N PHE A 18 -13.16 0.75 -6.78
CA PHE A 18 -12.68 1.84 -5.93
C PHE A 18 -12.07 3.00 -6.71
N GLY A 19 -11.88 2.85 -8.01
CA GLY A 19 -11.34 3.94 -8.82
C GLY A 19 -10.48 3.47 -9.99
N THR A 20 -9.70 4.40 -10.52
CA THR A 20 -8.84 4.18 -11.69
C THR A 20 -7.39 4.52 -11.34
N VAL A 21 -6.48 3.65 -11.75
CA VAL A 21 -5.02 3.85 -11.61
C VAL A 21 -4.42 4.09 -12.99
N VAL A 22 -3.70 5.19 -13.14
CA VAL A 22 -3.14 5.66 -14.42
C VAL A 22 -1.64 5.85 -14.28
N LYS A 23 -0.88 5.35 -15.26
CA LYS A 23 0.53 5.71 -15.43
C LYS A 23 0.62 7.08 -16.11
N GLY A 24 1.62 7.86 -15.73
CA GLY A 24 1.87 9.16 -16.32
C GLY A 24 3.29 9.62 -16.05
N TYR A 25 3.54 10.91 -16.24
CA TYR A 25 4.85 11.49 -15.99
C TYR A 25 4.75 12.95 -15.51
N LYS A 26 5.81 13.42 -14.84
CA LYS A 26 5.97 14.83 -14.46
C LYS A 26 6.42 15.65 -15.67
N ILE A 27 5.76 16.77 -15.96
CA ILE A 27 6.09 17.63 -17.11
C ILE A 27 7.51 18.17 -17.05
N ASN A 28 7.99 18.52 -15.85
CA ASN A 28 9.27 19.20 -15.69
C ASN A 28 10.52 18.33 -15.93
N ASN A 29 10.42 17.00 -15.77
CA ASN A 29 11.58 16.11 -15.82
C ASN A 29 11.30 14.72 -16.38
N ASN A 30 10.11 14.50 -16.93
CA ASN A 30 9.63 13.23 -17.49
C ASN A 30 9.72 12.01 -16.54
N LYS A 31 9.86 12.23 -15.22
CA LYS A 31 9.86 11.14 -14.27
C LYS A 31 8.51 10.42 -14.26
N PRO A 32 8.51 9.07 -14.37
CA PRO A 32 7.27 8.31 -14.35
C PRO A 32 6.59 8.38 -12.99
N ILE A 33 5.27 8.46 -13.01
CA ILE A 33 4.39 8.53 -11.85
C ILE A 33 3.19 7.61 -12.02
N VAL A 34 2.56 7.27 -10.92
CA VAL A 34 1.24 6.67 -10.87
C VAL A 34 0.25 7.68 -10.28
N ILE A 35 -0.94 7.71 -10.82
CA ILE A 35 -2.03 8.57 -10.38
C ILE A 35 -3.22 7.68 -10.05
N LYS A 36 -3.63 7.65 -8.80
CA LYS A 36 -4.87 7.01 -8.37
C LYS A 36 -5.99 8.05 -8.39
N PHE A 37 -7.14 7.69 -8.97
CA PHE A 37 -8.40 8.46 -8.91
C PHE A 37 -9.41 7.68 -8.11
N ASP A 38 -10.07 8.33 -7.16
CA ASP A 38 -11.10 7.73 -6.33
C ASP A 38 -12.47 8.29 -6.74
N SER A 39 -13.27 7.43 -7.35
CA SER A 39 -14.67 7.75 -7.68
C SER A 39 -15.65 7.27 -6.60
N SER A 40 -15.14 6.68 -5.50
CA SER A 40 -15.96 6.25 -4.37
C SER A 40 -16.25 7.42 -3.42
N LEU A 41 -17.32 7.31 -2.65
CA LEU A 41 -17.65 8.26 -1.59
C LEU A 41 -16.86 8.04 -0.29
N LEU A 42 -15.95 7.04 -0.27
CA LEU A 42 -15.27 6.59 0.95
C LEU A 42 -14.04 7.43 1.33
N ASN A 43 -13.64 8.40 0.51
CA ASN A 43 -12.46 9.25 0.76
C ASN A 43 -11.15 8.46 1.03
N LEU A 44 -11.00 7.27 0.44
CA LEU A 44 -9.87 6.38 0.70
C LEU A 44 -8.52 7.02 0.33
N LEU A 45 -8.45 7.77 -0.77
CA LEU A 45 -7.21 8.45 -1.18
C LEU A 45 -6.82 9.59 -0.23
N LYS A 46 -7.78 10.27 0.38
CA LYS A 46 -7.50 11.28 1.42
C LYS A 46 -6.87 10.61 2.64
N HIS A 47 -7.44 9.50 3.06
CA HIS A 47 -6.94 8.70 4.16
C HIS A 47 -5.54 8.13 3.86
N GLU A 48 -5.34 7.50 2.69
CA GLU A 48 -4.05 6.99 2.24
C GLU A 48 -2.97 8.09 2.25
N SER A 49 -3.30 9.26 1.69
CA SER A 49 -2.40 10.41 1.69
C SER A 49 -2.02 10.86 3.09
N PHE A 50 -2.97 10.89 4.03
CA PHE A 50 -2.74 11.27 5.42
C PHE A 50 -1.79 10.28 6.13
N ILE A 51 -2.06 8.98 6.03
CA ILE A 51 -1.21 7.93 6.64
C ILE A 51 0.21 7.98 6.07
N LEU A 52 0.35 8.09 4.75
CA LEU A 52 1.67 8.19 4.10
C LEU A 52 2.45 9.43 4.55
N HIS A 53 1.82 10.60 4.64
CA HIS A 53 2.46 11.81 5.15
C HIS A 53 2.93 11.65 6.59
N PHE A 54 2.09 11.07 7.46
CA PHE A 54 2.44 10.77 8.85
C PHE A 54 3.66 9.86 8.93
N LEU A 55 3.65 8.74 8.22
CA LEU A 55 4.76 7.77 8.23
C LEU A 55 6.06 8.37 7.66
N HIS A 56 5.98 9.23 6.64
CA HIS A 56 7.15 9.95 6.12
C HIS A 56 7.73 10.95 7.12
N GLN A 57 6.89 11.66 7.89
CA GLN A 57 7.35 12.52 8.99
C GLN A 57 8.08 11.70 10.07
N LYS A 58 7.69 10.45 10.27
CA LYS A 58 8.35 9.47 11.16
C LYS A 58 9.57 8.78 10.52
N LYS A 59 9.95 9.19 9.29
CA LYS A 59 11.10 8.67 8.53
C LYS A 59 11.02 7.18 8.19
N VAL A 60 9.83 6.61 8.11
CA VAL A 60 9.62 5.24 7.63
C VAL A 60 10.11 5.14 6.19
N GLN A 61 10.94 4.13 5.91
CA GLN A 61 11.54 3.88 4.60
C GLN A 61 10.73 2.87 3.80
N ASN A 62 10.99 2.79 2.49
CA ASN A 62 10.39 1.80 1.57
C ASN A 62 8.85 1.84 1.52
N ILE A 63 8.28 3.03 1.66
CA ILE A 63 6.88 3.36 1.38
C ILE A 63 6.83 4.50 0.35
N PRO A 64 5.78 4.63 -0.48
CA PRO A 64 5.74 5.65 -1.53
C PRO A 64 5.58 7.05 -0.95
N PRO A 65 6.40 8.04 -1.36
CA PRO A 65 6.14 9.43 -1.02
C PRO A 65 4.90 9.95 -1.76
N VAL A 66 4.10 10.76 -1.09
CA VAL A 66 3.02 11.52 -1.72
C VAL A 66 3.62 12.69 -2.48
N ILE A 67 3.52 12.67 -3.81
CA ILE A 67 3.98 13.78 -4.67
C ILE A 67 2.93 14.89 -4.73
N TYR A 68 1.65 14.50 -4.79
CA TYR A 68 0.53 15.43 -4.82
C TYR A 68 -0.75 14.69 -4.41
N TYR A 69 -1.58 15.35 -3.63
CA TYR A 69 -2.97 14.99 -3.40
C TYR A 69 -3.86 16.20 -3.71
N GLY A 70 -4.96 16.00 -4.41
CA GLY A 70 -5.90 17.08 -4.74
C GLY A 70 -7.13 16.57 -5.46
N ILE A 71 -7.88 17.50 -6.03
CA ILE A 71 -9.13 17.22 -6.76
C ILE A 71 -8.93 17.61 -8.23
N TYR A 72 -9.29 16.73 -9.12
CA TYR A 72 -9.33 16.95 -10.56
C TYR A 72 -10.73 16.66 -11.11
N LYS A 73 -11.42 17.69 -11.63
CA LYS A 73 -12.81 17.60 -12.13
C LYS A 73 -13.72 16.88 -11.11
N ASP A 74 -13.71 17.38 -9.88
CA ASP A 74 -14.48 16.87 -8.74
C ASP A 74 -14.11 15.44 -8.27
N ILE A 75 -13.05 14.85 -8.83
CA ILE A 75 -12.57 13.52 -8.46
C ILE A 75 -11.27 13.66 -7.66
N PRO A 76 -11.17 13.11 -6.43
CA PRO A 76 -9.93 13.03 -5.69
C PRO A 76 -8.86 12.27 -6.46
N CYS A 77 -7.63 12.78 -6.43
CA CYS A 77 -6.49 12.11 -7.05
C CYS A 77 -5.24 12.17 -6.16
N LEU A 78 -4.49 11.07 -6.17
CA LEU A 78 -3.24 10.89 -5.43
C LEU A 78 -2.13 10.52 -6.42
N VAL A 79 -1.04 11.30 -6.42
CA VAL A 79 0.12 11.12 -7.30
C VAL A 79 1.30 10.62 -6.48
N MET A 80 1.89 9.53 -6.93
CA MET A 80 3.03 8.86 -6.30
C MET A 80 4.07 8.45 -7.36
N PRO A 81 5.30 8.04 -6.99
CA PRO A 81 6.24 7.44 -7.92
C PRO A 81 5.64 6.20 -8.60
N PHE A 82 6.02 5.97 -9.84
CA PHE A 82 5.75 4.71 -10.53
C PHE A 82 6.86 3.71 -10.20
N TYR A 83 6.47 2.48 -9.88
CA TYR A 83 7.35 1.34 -9.68
C TYR A 83 7.11 0.31 -10.79
N ASP A 84 8.13 -0.47 -11.15
CA ASP A 84 8.13 -1.26 -12.40
C ASP A 84 7.16 -2.45 -12.35
N CYS A 85 7.18 -3.23 -11.28
CA CYS A 85 6.30 -4.40 -11.13
C CYS A 85 5.98 -4.66 -9.66
N ASN A 86 4.88 -5.37 -9.40
CA ASN A 86 4.59 -5.89 -8.07
C ASN A 86 5.25 -7.25 -7.84
N LEU A 87 5.27 -7.70 -6.58
CA LEU A 87 5.91 -8.96 -6.21
C LEU A 87 5.28 -10.18 -6.91
N SER A 88 3.98 -10.16 -7.18
CA SER A 88 3.31 -11.26 -7.92
C SER A 88 3.83 -11.34 -9.36
N GLU A 89 3.95 -10.19 -10.03
CA GLU A 89 4.53 -10.11 -11.38
C GLU A 89 6.01 -10.47 -11.38
N TYR A 90 6.75 -10.02 -10.36
CA TYR A 90 8.17 -10.35 -10.21
C TYR A 90 8.39 -11.86 -10.06
N ILE A 91 7.59 -12.55 -9.22
CA ILE A 91 7.64 -14.01 -9.06
C ILE A 91 7.33 -14.72 -10.39
N ASN A 92 6.27 -14.31 -11.09
CA ASN A 92 5.85 -14.93 -12.33
C ASN A 92 6.87 -14.75 -13.47
N ASN A 93 7.54 -13.60 -13.52
CA ASN A 93 8.52 -13.28 -14.56
C ASN A 93 9.91 -13.94 -14.31
N ASN A 94 10.20 -14.23 -13.06
CA ASN A 94 11.46 -14.87 -12.67
C ASN A 94 11.15 -16.29 -12.17
N ASN A 95 11.05 -17.25 -13.08
CA ASN A 95 10.61 -18.65 -12.84
C ASN A 95 11.20 -19.35 -11.59
N ASN A 96 12.24 -18.80 -10.98
CA ASN A 96 12.80 -19.17 -9.67
C ASN A 96 13.48 -17.96 -9.07
N ILE A 97 12.89 -17.37 -8.05
CA ILE A 97 13.60 -16.38 -7.22
C ILE A 97 14.61 -17.17 -6.38
N ASP A 98 15.88 -16.78 -6.43
CA ASP A 98 16.89 -17.43 -5.62
C ASP A 98 16.65 -17.20 -4.12
N TYR A 99 17.11 -18.16 -3.31
CA TYR A 99 16.90 -18.14 -1.86
C TYR A 99 17.39 -16.85 -1.19
N ASN A 100 18.52 -16.30 -1.62
CA ASN A 100 19.09 -15.09 -1.02
C ASN A 100 18.22 -13.87 -1.31
N THR A 101 17.70 -13.75 -2.53
CA THR A 101 16.74 -12.69 -2.90
C THR A 101 15.43 -12.82 -2.13
N SER A 102 14.91 -14.03 -1.94
CA SER A 102 13.70 -14.28 -1.14
C SER A 102 13.89 -13.84 0.31
N ILE A 103 15.01 -14.25 0.94
CA ILE A 103 15.34 -13.83 2.32
C ILE A 103 15.53 -12.32 2.42
N LEU A 104 16.22 -11.71 1.45
CA LEU A 104 16.39 -10.25 1.43
C LEU A 104 15.04 -9.53 1.37
N PHE A 105 14.13 -9.95 0.49
CA PHE A 105 12.83 -9.33 0.33
C PHE A 105 11.99 -9.44 1.59
N ILE A 106 11.90 -10.64 2.18
CA ILE A 106 11.16 -10.85 3.43
C ILE A 106 11.76 -10.03 4.57
N THR A 107 13.09 -9.97 4.67
CA THR A 107 13.76 -9.17 5.71
C THR A 107 13.39 -7.70 5.59
N ILE A 108 13.42 -7.13 4.38
CA ILE A 108 13.05 -5.73 4.17
C ILE A 108 11.55 -5.50 4.46
N ILE A 109 10.67 -6.41 4.04
CA ILE A 109 9.22 -6.32 4.30
C ILE A 109 8.95 -6.33 5.81
N ILE A 110 9.61 -7.21 6.57
CA ILE A 110 9.51 -7.24 8.04
C ILE A 110 9.98 -5.91 8.65
N GLN A 111 11.09 -5.35 8.18
CA GLN A 111 11.60 -4.06 8.65
C GLN A 111 10.63 -2.90 8.37
N ILE A 112 9.98 -2.90 7.19
CA ILE A 112 8.94 -1.92 6.86
C ILE A 112 7.78 -2.03 7.87
N ILE A 113 7.28 -3.24 8.11
CA ILE A 113 6.15 -3.48 8.99
C ILE A 113 6.51 -3.18 10.45
N ASP A 114 7.69 -3.55 10.92
CA ASP A 114 8.18 -3.18 12.25
C ASP A 114 8.20 -1.65 12.43
N SER A 115 8.71 -0.92 11.42
CA SER A 115 8.73 0.54 11.44
C SER A 115 7.33 1.16 11.42
N ILE A 116 6.38 0.59 10.68
CA ILE A 116 4.98 1.05 10.63
C ILE A 116 4.30 0.78 11.99
N HIS A 117 4.46 -0.43 12.53
CA HIS A 117 3.90 -0.83 13.83
C HIS A 117 4.48 -0.01 14.99
N SER A 118 5.77 0.31 14.96
CA SER A 118 6.41 1.20 15.95
C SER A 118 5.88 2.64 15.89
N ASN A 119 5.21 3.03 14.80
CA ASN A 119 4.51 4.29 14.65
C ASN A 119 2.98 4.13 14.74
N PHE A 120 2.53 3.08 15.41
CA PHE A 120 1.12 2.83 15.77
C PHE A 120 0.18 2.59 14.60
N VAL A 121 0.68 2.30 13.40
CA VAL A 121 -0.12 2.00 12.20
C VAL A 121 -0.10 0.51 11.91
N ILE A 122 -1.24 -0.07 11.51
CA ILE A 122 -1.36 -1.40 10.89
C ILE A 122 -1.83 -1.25 9.44
N HIS A 123 -1.29 -2.11 8.56
CA HIS A 123 -1.53 -2.00 7.12
C HIS A 123 -2.86 -2.63 6.68
N ARG A 124 -3.16 -3.83 7.14
CA ARG A 124 -4.40 -4.62 6.96
C ARG A 124 -4.65 -5.21 5.55
N ASP A 125 -3.76 -4.97 4.58
CA ASP A 125 -3.89 -5.57 3.23
C ASP A 125 -2.52 -5.93 2.64
N ILE A 126 -1.70 -6.68 3.41
CA ILE A 126 -0.40 -7.17 2.94
C ILE A 126 -0.62 -8.35 2.00
N LYS A 127 -0.19 -8.18 0.74
CA LYS A 127 -0.27 -9.17 -0.34
C LYS A 127 0.76 -8.89 -1.42
N PRO A 128 1.09 -9.84 -2.32
CA PRO A 128 2.09 -9.63 -3.37
C PRO A 128 1.81 -8.43 -4.27
N GLN A 129 0.53 -8.13 -4.53
CA GLN A 129 0.12 -7.00 -5.38
C GLN A 129 0.38 -5.63 -4.73
N ASN A 130 0.47 -5.58 -3.40
CA ASN A 130 0.74 -4.37 -2.63
C ASN A 130 2.21 -4.21 -2.24
N ILE A 131 3.08 -5.07 -2.78
CA ILE A 131 4.53 -4.97 -2.65
C ILE A 131 5.10 -4.72 -4.03
N MET A 132 5.62 -3.52 -4.26
CA MET A 132 6.27 -3.14 -5.52
C MET A 132 7.76 -3.40 -5.42
N ILE A 133 8.36 -3.86 -6.52
CA ILE A 133 9.81 -4.03 -6.63
C ILE A 133 10.38 -2.86 -7.44
N PHE A 134 11.36 -2.18 -6.87
CA PHE A 134 12.06 -1.07 -7.52
C PHE A 134 13.54 -1.10 -7.13
N ASN A 135 14.44 -1.11 -8.11
CA ASN A 135 15.89 -1.25 -7.89
C ASN A 135 16.23 -2.46 -7.01
N ASN A 136 15.60 -3.61 -7.25
CA ASN A 136 15.76 -4.86 -6.49
C ASN A 136 15.43 -4.71 -4.98
N GLN A 137 14.58 -3.77 -4.62
CA GLN A 137 14.09 -3.59 -3.26
C GLN A 137 12.57 -3.56 -3.21
N PRO A 138 11.93 -4.20 -2.21
CA PRO A 138 10.50 -4.12 -2.00
C PRO A 138 10.08 -2.79 -1.38
N TYR A 139 8.94 -2.30 -1.83
CA TYR A 139 8.22 -1.13 -1.32
C TYR A 139 6.80 -1.54 -1.00
N LEU A 140 6.32 -1.24 0.20
CA LEU A 140 4.93 -1.48 0.58
C LEU A 140 4.08 -0.29 0.13
N ILE A 141 3.00 -0.58 -0.60
CA ILE A 141 2.08 0.41 -1.16
C ILE A 141 0.64 0.15 -0.68
N ASP A 142 -0.26 1.10 -0.97
CA ASP A 142 -1.71 0.99 -0.75
C ASP A 142 -2.13 1.01 0.73
N PHE A 143 -1.99 2.18 1.34
CA PHE A 143 -2.36 2.45 2.73
C PHE A 143 -3.83 2.86 2.90
N GLY A 144 -4.67 2.66 1.89
CA GLY A 144 -6.08 3.03 1.92
C GLY A 144 -6.90 2.33 3.01
N LEU A 145 -6.49 1.12 3.40
CA LEU A 145 -7.12 0.35 4.47
C LEU A 145 -6.39 0.46 5.83
N SER A 146 -5.25 1.14 5.90
CA SER A 146 -4.44 1.24 7.13
C SER A 146 -5.16 2.03 8.21
N ILE A 147 -4.90 1.71 9.48
CA ILE A 147 -5.43 2.47 10.62
C ILE A 147 -4.38 2.61 11.72
N PHE A 148 -4.58 3.57 12.62
CA PHE A 148 -3.90 3.57 13.91
C PHE A 148 -4.53 2.49 14.78
N TYR A 149 -3.69 1.66 15.44
CA TYR A 149 -4.16 0.62 16.36
C TYR A 149 -4.21 1.09 17.81
N ILE A 150 -3.93 2.37 18.07
CA ILE A 150 -4.13 3.06 19.33
C ILE A 150 -5.17 4.17 19.16
N ASP A 151 -5.88 4.49 20.21
CA ASP A 151 -6.78 5.63 20.31
C ASP A 151 -6.03 6.90 20.77
N HIS A 152 -6.77 7.98 21.01
CA HIS A 152 -6.22 9.26 21.45
C HIS A 152 -5.76 9.28 22.92
N GLU A 153 -6.00 8.19 23.67
CA GLU A 153 -5.52 7.97 25.03
C GLU A 153 -4.35 6.98 25.08
N ASP A 154 -3.76 6.66 23.91
CA ASP A 154 -2.70 5.66 23.72
C ASP A 154 -3.09 4.22 24.10
N ASN A 155 -4.38 3.93 24.24
CA ASN A 155 -4.86 2.57 24.46
C ASN A 155 -4.95 1.82 23.13
N HIS A 156 -4.63 0.53 23.12
CA HIS A 156 -4.85 -0.34 21.97
C HIS A 156 -6.35 -0.43 21.67
N ILE A 157 -6.73 -0.30 20.37
CA ILE A 157 -8.13 -0.50 19.96
C ILE A 157 -8.61 -1.89 20.41
N PRO A 158 -9.84 -1.98 20.96
CA PRO A 158 -10.35 -3.25 21.48
C PRO A 158 -10.63 -4.25 20.35
N ASP A 159 -10.47 -5.53 20.66
CA ASP A 159 -10.95 -6.60 19.79
C ASP A 159 -12.48 -6.63 19.81
N LYS A 160 -13.09 -6.51 18.64
CA LYS A 160 -14.55 -6.51 18.44
C LYS A 160 -14.90 -7.34 17.21
N THR A 161 -16.11 -7.86 17.19
CA THR A 161 -16.67 -8.42 15.97
C THR A 161 -16.99 -7.30 14.97
N ILE A 162 -16.53 -7.43 13.73
CA ILE A 162 -16.79 -6.51 12.62
C ILE A 162 -17.67 -7.19 11.57
N ASN A 163 -18.47 -6.39 10.85
CA ASN A 163 -19.40 -6.95 9.87
C ASN A 163 -18.70 -7.45 8.60
N ASP A 164 -17.66 -6.75 8.16
CA ASP A 164 -16.99 -7.02 6.90
C ASP A 164 -15.53 -7.42 7.13
N ILE A 165 -15.05 -8.37 6.34
CA ILE A 165 -13.62 -8.73 6.32
C ILE A 165 -12.84 -7.57 5.71
N VAL A 166 -11.83 -7.10 6.42
CA VAL A 166 -10.94 -6.04 5.94
C VAL A 166 -9.69 -6.65 5.32
N GLY A 167 -9.37 -6.23 4.10
CA GLY A 167 -8.22 -6.72 3.35
C GLY A 167 -8.56 -7.86 2.38
N SER A 168 -7.54 -8.53 1.88
CA SER A 168 -7.67 -9.58 0.86
C SER A 168 -7.82 -10.95 1.50
N TYR A 169 -8.98 -11.58 1.34
CA TYR A 169 -9.37 -12.86 1.95
C TYR A 169 -8.26 -13.94 1.94
N LYS A 170 -7.56 -14.09 0.81
CA LYS A 170 -6.49 -15.09 0.65
C LYS A 170 -5.30 -14.87 1.59
N TYR A 171 -5.06 -13.63 2.02
CA TYR A 171 -3.90 -13.24 2.83
C TYR A 171 -4.28 -12.80 4.25
N CYS A 172 -5.57 -12.77 4.58
CA CYS A 172 -6.05 -12.48 5.92
C CYS A 172 -5.75 -13.64 6.87
N SER A 173 -5.50 -13.32 8.13
CA SER A 173 -5.41 -14.32 9.20
C SER A 173 -6.77 -15.00 9.45
N ILE A 174 -6.74 -16.14 10.11
CA ILE A 174 -7.96 -16.82 10.57
C ILE A 174 -8.79 -15.89 11.47
N HIS A 175 -8.14 -15.10 12.31
CA HIS A 175 -8.79 -14.15 13.21
C HIS A 175 -9.61 -13.10 12.44
N VAL A 176 -9.03 -12.49 11.41
CA VAL A 176 -9.74 -11.55 10.53
C VAL A 176 -10.85 -12.25 9.74
N ASN A 177 -10.61 -13.47 9.26
CA ASN A 177 -11.63 -14.27 8.57
C ASN A 177 -12.82 -14.69 9.49
N LEU A 178 -12.61 -14.71 10.79
CA LEU A 178 -13.67 -14.89 11.80
C LEU A 178 -14.31 -13.56 12.22
N HIS A 179 -14.11 -12.50 11.44
CA HIS A 179 -14.70 -11.16 11.65
C HIS A 179 -14.24 -10.47 12.94
N HIS A 180 -13.02 -10.69 13.38
CA HIS A 180 -12.42 -9.92 14.48
C HIS A 180 -11.64 -8.71 13.99
N THR A 181 -11.49 -7.72 14.85
CA THR A 181 -10.72 -6.50 14.56
C THR A 181 -9.25 -6.84 14.23
N PRO A 182 -8.72 -6.44 13.06
CA PRO A 182 -7.32 -6.66 12.73
C PRO A 182 -6.37 -5.95 13.69
N SER A 183 -5.21 -6.58 13.94
CA SER A 183 -4.15 -6.07 14.80
C SER A 183 -2.78 -6.30 14.15
N ARG A 184 -1.70 -5.92 14.83
CA ARG A 184 -0.31 -6.12 14.35
C ARG A 184 0.02 -7.58 14.00
N ARG A 185 -0.51 -8.56 14.75
CA ARG A 185 -0.30 -10.00 14.47
C ARG A 185 -0.82 -10.40 13.09
N ASP A 186 -1.90 -9.77 12.64
CA ASP A 186 -2.57 -10.13 11.40
C ASP A 186 -1.74 -9.69 10.18
N ASP A 187 -1.06 -8.55 10.26
CA ASP A 187 -0.05 -8.14 9.27
C ASP A 187 1.13 -9.14 9.21
N LEU A 188 1.62 -9.63 10.38
CA LEU A 188 2.71 -10.62 10.43
C LEU A 188 2.28 -11.99 9.86
N ILE A 189 1.04 -12.40 10.10
CA ILE A 189 0.47 -13.61 9.48
C ILE A 189 0.39 -13.44 7.96
N SER A 190 -0.03 -12.29 7.46
CA SER A 190 -0.02 -12.00 6.02
C SER A 190 1.38 -12.11 5.42
N ILE A 191 2.43 -11.64 6.12
CA ILE A 191 3.83 -11.82 5.70
C ILE A 191 4.23 -13.29 5.68
N SER A 192 3.76 -14.11 6.63
CA SER A 192 4.06 -15.54 6.63
C SER A 192 3.49 -16.26 5.41
N TYR A 193 2.33 -15.81 4.90
CA TYR A 193 1.80 -16.31 3.64
C TYR A 193 2.63 -15.86 2.42
N LEU A 194 3.23 -14.67 2.46
CA LEU A 194 4.17 -14.23 1.40
C LEU A 194 5.42 -15.10 1.38
N LEU A 195 5.94 -15.50 2.54
CA LEU A 195 7.11 -16.37 2.65
C LEU A 195 6.89 -17.73 1.98
N LEU A 196 5.66 -18.23 1.95
CA LEU A 196 5.30 -19.48 1.27
C LEU A 196 5.26 -19.34 -0.27
N LEU A 197 5.28 -18.12 -0.80
CA LEU A 197 5.27 -17.84 -2.23
C LEU A 197 6.66 -17.56 -2.79
N LEU A 198 7.61 -17.19 -1.95
CA LEU A 198 9.01 -16.84 -2.28
C LEU A 198 9.93 -18.05 -2.09
#